data_70f4286f3da24ed727e3765aaa303a2b
#
_entry.id   70f4286f3da24ed727e3765aaa303a2b
#
_cell.length_a   1.000
_cell.length_b   1.000
_cell.length_c   1.000
_cell.angle_alpha   90.00
_cell.angle_beta   90.00
_cell.angle_gamma   90.00
#
_symmetry.space_group_name_H-M   'P 1'
#
loop_
_entity.id
_entity.type
_entity.pdbx_description
1 polymer ?
#
loop_
_entity_poly.entity_id
_entity_poly.type
_entity_poly.pdbx_seq_one_letter_code
_entity_poly.pdbx_strand_id
1 'polypeptide(L)'
;ADRSTGLVRGFTGLEAGERTAPVLVVDRAGWVAANADGFSTVLAPVVEKLTAKKGAPSGWSLAIGSRVTGVEVGALLGFLAGKVLGQFDPFHAPHGRLLLVAPNVVHVERELEVDPHDFRLWVCLHEETHRVQFTATPWLADHLLGEMQALADTLEPSGLLEDGLGRIAGAVRGEGSLLDAISSPEQKEIVDRVTGVMSLLEGHADVVMDGVGPEVIPSVASIRRKFNKRRKGAGSLDRVLRRLLGLDAKMAQYRDGAVFVRRVVDRAGMADFNAVWERSENLPSKAEIADPGAWISRVL
;
A
#
# COMPACT_ATOMS: atom_id res chain seq x y z
N ALA A 1 11.60 0.52 16.25
CA ALA A 1 11.92 1.17 14.98
C ALA A 1 13.44 1.28 14.78
N ASP A 2 14.21 1.95 15.66
CA ASP A 2 15.65 2.20 15.43
C ASP A 2 16.47 0.93 15.15
N ARG A 3 16.20 -0.14 15.91
CA ARG A 3 16.83 -1.45 15.67
C ARG A 3 16.45 -2.02 14.29
N SER A 4 15.22 -1.80 13.84
CA SER A 4 14.73 -2.32 12.56
C SER A 4 15.44 -1.67 11.38
N THR A 5 15.82 -0.39 11.46
CA THR A 5 16.52 0.34 10.39
C THR A 5 17.86 -0.33 10.03
N GLY A 6 18.68 -0.62 11.04
CA GLY A 6 19.96 -1.30 10.82
C GLY A 6 19.81 -2.71 10.26
N LEU A 7 18.79 -3.44 10.72
CA LEU A 7 18.49 -4.80 10.24
C LEU A 7 18.03 -4.80 8.77
N VAL A 8 17.12 -3.89 8.40
CA VAL A 8 16.63 -3.77 7.02
C VAL A 8 17.75 -3.36 6.07
N ARG A 9 18.52 -2.32 6.41
CA ARG A 9 19.66 -1.87 5.60
C ARG A 9 20.73 -2.96 5.46
N GLY A 10 21.08 -3.63 6.55
CA GLY A 10 22.06 -4.71 6.51
C GLY A 10 21.62 -5.89 5.64
N PHE A 11 20.32 -6.22 5.62
CA PHE A 11 19.77 -7.28 4.78
C PHE A 11 19.64 -6.88 3.31
N THR A 12 19.15 -5.66 3.03
CA THR A 12 18.86 -5.21 1.66
C THR A 12 20.03 -4.55 0.96
N GLY A 13 20.99 -4.02 1.70
CA GLY A 13 22.04 -3.18 1.14
C GLY A 13 21.57 -1.81 0.64
N LEU A 14 20.31 -1.42 0.92
CA LEU A 14 19.77 -0.13 0.50
C LEU A 14 20.19 0.98 1.47
N GLU A 15 20.72 2.07 0.92
CA GLU A 15 21.19 3.23 1.67
C GLU A 15 20.36 4.48 1.37
N ALA A 16 19.77 5.07 2.40
CA ALA A 16 18.96 6.28 2.27
C ALA A 16 19.77 7.60 2.36
N GLY A 17 21.08 7.51 2.62
CA GLY A 17 21.92 8.68 2.89
C GLY A 17 21.41 9.45 4.10
N GLU A 18 21.35 10.78 3.98
CA GLU A 18 20.85 11.68 5.04
C GLU A 18 19.31 11.82 5.05
N ARG A 19 18.62 11.22 4.08
CA ARG A 19 17.17 11.28 4.03
C ARG A 19 16.56 10.42 5.13
N THR A 20 15.90 11.06 6.06
CA THR A 20 15.23 10.42 7.19
C THR A 20 13.76 10.80 7.21
N ALA A 21 12.90 9.82 7.46
CA ALA A 21 11.48 10.04 7.70
C ALA A 21 11.18 9.77 9.18
N PRO A 22 10.40 10.62 9.86
CA PRO A 22 10.09 10.42 11.27
C PRO A 22 9.25 9.17 11.50
N VAL A 23 9.45 8.54 12.66
CA VAL A 23 8.63 7.44 13.14
C VAL A 23 7.66 7.98 14.19
N LEU A 24 6.38 7.85 13.95
CA LEU A 24 5.30 8.33 14.81
C LEU A 24 4.50 7.17 15.35
N VAL A 25 4.41 7.07 16.67
CA VAL A 25 3.51 6.13 17.34
C VAL A 25 2.18 6.85 17.57
N VAL A 26 1.12 6.35 16.93
CA VAL A 26 -0.18 7.01 16.88
C VAL A 26 -1.28 6.11 17.41
N ASP A 27 -2.41 6.72 17.79
CA ASP A 27 -3.67 6.03 17.96
C ASP A 27 -4.45 5.95 16.62
N ARG A 28 -5.65 5.38 16.66
CA ARG A 28 -6.49 5.24 15.45
C ARG A 28 -6.92 6.60 14.89
N ALA A 29 -7.20 7.57 15.76
CA ALA A 29 -7.62 8.91 15.34
C ALA A 29 -6.45 9.67 14.69
N GLY A 30 -5.25 9.57 15.26
CA GLY A 30 -4.03 10.12 14.68
C GLY A 30 -3.70 9.50 13.32
N TRP A 31 -3.93 8.18 13.15
CA TRP A 31 -3.78 7.54 11.85
C TRP A 31 -4.81 8.07 10.83
N VAL A 32 -6.08 8.25 11.22
CA VAL A 32 -7.11 8.83 10.36
C VAL A 32 -6.73 10.26 9.93
N ALA A 33 -6.30 11.10 10.88
CA ALA A 33 -5.89 12.46 10.59
C ALA A 33 -4.70 12.51 9.61
N ALA A 34 -3.68 11.66 9.82
CA ALA A 34 -2.54 11.55 8.94
C ALA A 34 -2.93 11.15 7.51
N ASN A 35 -3.88 10.20 7.36
CA ASN A 35 -4.34 9.79 6.03
C ASN A 35 -5.25 10.83 5.38
N ALA A 36 -6.05 11.58 6.13
CA ALA A 36 -6.83 12.68 5.60
C ALA A 36 -5.93 13.77 4.98
N ASP A 37 -4.80 14.09 5.64
CA ASP A 37 -3.79 15.00 5.08
C ASP A 37 -3.18 14.46 3.77
N GLY A 38 -2.76 13.18 3.77
CA GLY A 38 -2.20 12.51 2.59
C GLY A 38 -3.18 12.47 1.42
N PHE A 39 -4.45 12.14 1.68
CA PHE A 39 -5.50 12.15 0.66
C PHE A 39 -5.72 13.55 0.06
N SER A 40 -5.65 14.60 0.86
CA SER A 40 -5.79 15.97 0.33
C SER A 40 -4.69 16.30 -0.67
N THR A 41 -3.46 15.85 -0.41
CA THR A 41 -2.31 16.04 -1.31
C THR A 41 -2.48 15.25 -2.62
N VAL A 42 -2.87 13.99 -2.53
CA VAL A 42 -3.03 13.10 -3.70
C VAL A 42 -4.24 13.49 -4.55
N LEU A 43 -5.34 13.93 -3.93
CA LEU A 43 -6.58 14.28 -4.64
C LEU A 43 -6.62 15.74 -5.11
N ALA A 44 -5.74 16.62 -4.65
CA ALA A 44 -5.74 18.03 -5.05
C ALA A 44 -5.78 18.21 -6.58
N PRO A 45 -4.93 17.56 -7.39
CA PRO A 45 -4.96 17.72 -8.85
C PRO A 45 -6.28 17.25 -9.48
N VAL A 46 -6.89 16.19 -8.93
CA VAL A 46 -8.19 15.67 -9.39
C VAL A 46 -9.29 16.69 -9.13
N VAL A 47 -9.31 17.26 -7.92
CA VAL A 47 -10.31 18.26 -7.51
C VAL A 47 -10.15 19.55 -8.33
N GLU A 48 -8.93 20.02 -8.55
CA GLU A 48 -8.66 21.19 -9.40
C GLU A 48 -9.17 20.98 -10.82
N LYS A 49 -8.93 19.83 -11.42
CA LYS A 49 -9.41 19.49 -12.76
C LYS A 49 -10.93 19.43 -12.85
N LEU A 50 -11.59 18.83 -11.86
CA LEU A 50 -13.04 18.74 -11.78
C LEU A 50 -13.70 20.12 -11.62
N THR A 51 -13.08 21.01 -10.86
CA THR A 51 -13.58 22.38 -10.65
C THR A 51 -13.33 23.32 -11.83
N ALA A 52 -12.22 23.13 -12.54
CA ALA A 52 -11.89 23.93 -13.73
C ALA A 52 -12.81 23.65 -14.95
N LYS A 53 -13.28 22.39 -15.12
CA LYS A 53 -14.14 21.98 -16.25
C LYS A 53 -15.63 22.31 -16.09
N LYS A 54 -16.13 22.41 -14.86
CA LYS A 54 -17.52 22.82 -14.57
C LYS A 54 -17.42 24.14 -13.81
N GLY A 55 -17.99 25.22 -14.36
CA GLY A 55 -18.19 26.46 -13.61
C GLY A 55 -18.69 26.10 -12.21
N ALA A 56 -18.17 26.75 -11.17
CA ALA A 56 -18.36 26.36 -9.77
C ALA A 56 -19.82 25.91 -9.50
N PRO A 57 -20.04 24.67 -9.03
CA PRO A 57 -21.40 24.21 -8.71
C PRO A 57 -22.01 25.15 -7.70
N SER A 58 -23.30 25.45 -7.79
CA SER A 58 -24.00 26.31 -6.84
C SER A 58 -23.76 25.78 -5.40
N GLY A 59 -23.51 26.70 -4.46
CA GLY A 59 -23.01 26.40 -3.11
C GLY A 59 -23.75 25.28 -2.33
N TRP A 60 -25.01 24.99 -2.64
CA TRP A 60 -25.79 23.91 -2.01
C TRP A 60 -25.43 22.52 -2.54
N SER A 61 -25.24 22.34 -3.83
CA SER A 61 -24.87 21.04 -4.40
C SER A 61 -23.43 20.64 -4.05
N LEU A 62 -22.53 21.62 -3.92
CA LEU A 62 -21.18 21.42 -3.43
C LEU A 62 -21.15 21.04 -1.95
N ALA A 63 -21.97 21.71 -1.13
CA ALA A 63 -22.05 21.45 0.32
C ALA A 63 -22.66 20.07 0.64
N ILE A 64 -23.64 19.60 -0.11
CA ILE A 64 -24.23 18.27 0.07
C ILE A 64 -23.30 17.19 -0.47
N GLY A 65 -22.78 17.34 -1.70
CA GLY A 65 -21.86 16.38 -2.30
C GLY A 65 -20.58 16.19 -1.47
N SER A 66 -19.94 17.29 -1.02
CA SER A 66 -18.75 17.22 -0.19
C SER A 66 -18.98 16.57 1.19
N ARG A 67 -20.16 16.77 1.79
CA ARG A 67 -20.51 16.13 3.07
C ARG A 67 -20.74 14.64 2.92
N VAL A 68 -21.44 14.20 1.88
CA VAL A 68 -21.66 12.78 1.61
C VAL A 68 -20.35 12.07 1.35
N THR A 69 -19.51 12.60 0.45
CA THR A 69 -18.19 12.06 0.18
C THR A 69 -17.29 12.07 1.42
N GLY A 70 -17.30 13.13 2.21
CA GLY A 70 -16.54 13.23 3.45
C GLY A 70 -16.97 12.19 4.50
N VAL A 71 -18.26 11.90 4.63
CA VAL A 71 -18.78 10.85 5.53
C VAL A 71 -18.37 9.46 5.04
N GLU A 72 -18.45 9.19 3.73
CA GLU A 72 -18.06 7.91 3.15
C GLU A 72 -16.56 7.64 3.31
N VAL A 73 -15.72 8.62 2.97
CA VAL A 73 -14.26 8.52 3.16
C VAL A 73 -13.93 8.41 4.65
N GLY A 74 -14.57 9.18 5.51
CA GLY A 74 -14.39 9.12 6.96
C GLY A 74 -14.78 7.76 7.54
N ALA A 75 -15.88 7.16 7.09
CA ALA A 75 -16.30 5.82 7.49
C ALA A 75 -15.32 4.74 7.04
N LEU A 76 -14.80 4.84 5.81
CA LEU A 76 -13.77 3.94 5.29
C LEU A 76 -12.47 4.06 6.08
N LEU A 77 -11.97 5.28 6.31
CA LEU A 77 -10.78 5.51 7.13
C LEU A 77 -10.98 5.02 8.57
N GLY A 78 -12.13 5.26 9.18
CA GLY A 78 -12.46 4.76 10.51
C GLY A 78 -12.46 3.22 10.58
N PHE A 79 -12.96 2.55 9.56
CA PHE A 79 -12.90 1.09 9.45
C PHE A 79 -11.47 0.59 9.31
N LEU A 80 -10.68 1.18 8.40
CA LEU A 80 -9.29 0.82 8.15
C LEU A 80 -8.40 1.10 9.37
N ALA A 81 -8.66 2.19 10.10
CA ALA A 81 -7.94 2.55 11.32
C ALA A 81 -7.94 1.45 12.39
N GLY A 82 -8.96 0.57 12.40
CA GLY A 82 -9.01 -0.60 13.29
C GLY A 82 -8.24 -1.82 12.79
N LYS A 83 -7.67 -1.79 11.58
CA LYS A 83 -7.05 -2.94 10.91
C LYS A 83 -5.55 -2.78 10.66
N VAL A 84 -5.11 -1.55 10.44
CA VAL A 84 -3.72 -1.21 10.07
C VAL A 84 -2.83 -1.28 11.30
N LEU A 85 -1.70 -1.98 11.22
CA LEU A 85 -0.69 -2.07 12.28
C LEU A 85 0.34 -0.96 12.17
N GLY A 86 0.73 -0.62 10.95
CA GLY A 86 1.60 0.49 10.59
C GLY A 86 1.39 0.90 9.14
N GLN A 87 2.05 1.97 8.76
CA GLN A 87 2.00 2.51 7.40
C GLN A 87 3.17 3.45 7.18
N PHE A 88 3.88 3.29 6.09
CA PHE A 88 4.73 4.36 5.59
C PHE A 88 3.91 5.26 4.66
N ASP A 89 3.87 6.56 4.94
CA ASP A 89 3.23 7.59 4.12
C ASP A 89 4.32 8.33 3.33
N PRO A 90 4.53 7.99 2.04
CA PRO A 90 5.60 8.58 1.23
C PRO A 90 5.30 10.02 0.77
N PHE A 91 4.04 10.46 0.85
CA PHE A 91 3.60 11.76 0.35
C PHE A 91 3.68 12.89 1.39
N HIS A 92 4.07 12.58 2.62
CA HIS A 92 4.29 13.59 3.65
C HIS A 92 5.67 14.23 3.48
N ALA A 93 5.71 15.57 3.30
CA ALA A 93 6.95 16.30 3.12
C ALA A 93 7.82 16.32 4.40
N PRO A 94 9.17 16.31 4.28
CA PRO A 94 9.94 16.30 3.03
C PRO A 94 10.26 14.88 2.51
N HIS A 95 10.19 13.81 3.32
CA HIS A 95 10.68 12.47 2.96
C HIS A 95 9.73 11.35 3.40
N GLY A 96 8.47 11.68 3.63
CA GLY A 96 7.49 10.75 4.18
C GLY A 96 7.48 10.69 5.70
N ARG A 97 6.65 9.81 6.25
CA ARG A 97 6.58 9.48 7.68
C ARG A 97 6.17 8.03 7.89
N LEU A 98 6.70 7.41 8.93
CA LEU A 98 6.30 6.08 9.36
C LEU A 98 5.30 6.19 10.51
N LEU A 99 4.13 5.58 10.36
CA LEU A 99 3.09 5.54 11.38
C LEU A 99 3.01 4.14 11.97
N LEU A 100 3.04 4.01 13.31
CA LEU A 100 2.79 2.76 14.02
C LEU A 100 1.53 2.91 14.86
N VAL A 101 0.49 2.12 14.56
CA VAL A 101 -0.83 2.21 15.23
C VAL A 101 -0.81 1.36 16.49
N ALA A 102 -0.29 1.92 17.57
CA ALA A 102 -0.02 1.21 18.82
C ALA A 102 -1.21 0.39 19.37
N PRO A 103 -2.46 0.92 19.42
CA PRO A 103 -3.58 0.14 19.94
C PRO A 103 -3.90 -1.10 19.11
N ASN A 104 -3.62 -1.09 17.80
CA ASN A 104 -3.84 -2.24 16.94
C ASN A 104 -2.72 -3.28 17.11
N VAL A 105 -1.48 -2.83 17.21
CA VAL A 105 -0.34 -3.73 17.48
C VAL A 105 -0.57 -4.47 18.79
N VAL A 106 -0.91 -3.77 19.87
CA VAL A 106 -1.21 -4.38 21.19
C VAL A 106 -2.43 -5.30 21.14
N HIS A 107 -3.47 -4.93 20.37
CA HIS A 107 -4.64 -5.77 20.21
C HIS A 107 -4.29 -7.09 19.53
N VAL A 108 -3.53 -7.03 18.41
CA VAL A 108 -3.21 -8.22 17.61
C VAL A 108 -2.18 -9.12 18.30
N GLU A 109 -1.18 -8.57 19.00
CA GLU A 109 -0.23 -9.40 19.76
C GLU A 109 -0.92 -10.23 20.84
N ARG A 110 -1.96 -9.65 21.50
CA ARG A 110 -2.78 -10.35 22.50
C ARG A 110 -3.71 -11.38 21.87
N GLU A 111 -4.39 -11.00 20.77
CA GLU A 111 -5.29 -11.90 20.03
C GLU A 111 -4.56 -13.14 19.51
N LEU A 112 -3.33 -12.96 19.04
CA LEU A 112 -2.49 -14.04 18.51
C LEU A 112 -1.74 -14.81 19.61
N GLU A 113 -1.73 -14.32 20.84
CA GLU A 113 -0.94 -14.92 21.95
C GLU A 113 0.52 -15.15 21.52
N VAL A 114 1.15 -14.12 20.99
CA VAL A 114 2.56 -14.12 20.57
C VAL A 114 3.42 -13.31 21.51
N ASP A 115 4.74 -13.53 21.47
CA ASP A 115 5.67 -12.69 22.22
C ASP A 115 5.57 -11.23 21.77
N PRO A 116 5.29 -10.27 22.67
CA PRO A 116 5.07 -8.88 22.29
C PRO A 116 6.31 -8.21 21.70
N HIS A 117 7.50 -8.54 22.20
CA HIS A 117 8.75 -7.96 21.69
C HIS A 117 9.01 -8.41 20.26
N ASP A 118 8.91 -9.71 20.01
CA ASP A 118 9.09 -10.31 18.69
C ASP A 118 8.05 -9.80 17.70
N PHE A 119 6.78 -9.75 18.12
CA PHE A 119 5.70 -9.27 17.24
C PHE A 119 5.87 -7.79 16.85
N ARG A 120 6.17 -6.93 17.82
CA ARG A 120 6.42 -5.51 17.55
C ARG A 120 7.62 -5.29 16.66
N LEU A 121 8.71 -6.04 16.87
CA LEU A 121 9.87 -5.98 15.97
C LEU A 121 9.50 -6.47 14.57
N TRP A 122 8.72 -7.55 14.45
CA TRP A 122 8.25 -8.08 13.19
C TRP A 122 7.40 -7.06 12.39
N VAL A 123 6.47 -6.35 13.05
CA VAL A 123 5.72 -5.24 12.45
C VAL A 123 6.65 -4.10 12.06
N CYS A 124 7.57 -3.70 12.93
CA CYS A 124 8.53 -2.63 12.64
C CYS A 124 9.43 -2.96 11.45
N LEU A 125 9.85 -4.22 11.27
CA LEU A 125 10.65 -4.61 10.09
C LEU A 125 9.88 -4.42 8.78
N HIS A 126 8.59 -4.76 8.77
CA HIS A 126 7.73 -4.54 7.60
C HIS A 126 7.66 -3.07 7.22
N GLU A 127 7.24 -2.24 8.15
CA GLU A 127 7.03 -0.81 7.92
C GLU A 127 8.34 -0.07 7.64
N GLU A 128 9.41 -0.49 8.30
CA GLU A 128 10.75 0.05 8.07
C GLU A 128 11.28 -0.30 6.68
N THR A 129 10.93 -1.47 6.17
CA THR A 129 11.30 -1.83 4.79
C THR A 129 10.67 -0.85 3.81
N HIS A 130 9.41 -0.48 3.98
CA HIS A 130 8.78 0.55 3.15
C HIS A 130 9.49 1.90 3.31
N ARG A 131 9.82 2.30 4.54
CA ARG A 131 10.59 3.53 4.76
C ARG A 131 11.91 3.52 4.02
N VAL A 132 12.66 2.43 4.07
CA VAL A 132 13.96 2.28 3.38
C VAL A 132 13.76 2.29 1.86
N GLN A 133 12.77 1.57 1.32
CA GLN A 133 12.46 1.59 -0.11
C GLN A 133 12.27 3.01 -0.65
N PHE A 134 11.44 3.82 -0.01
CA PHE A 134 11.13 5.17 -0.47
C PHE A 134 12.25 6.17 -0.18
N THR A 135 12.93 6.07 0.95
CA THR A 135 14.02 7.01 1.28
C THR A 135 15.30 6.70 0.49
N ALA A 136 15.57 5.45 0.15
CA ALA A 136 16.67 5.06 -0.73
C ALA A 136 16.37 5.34 -2.22
N THR A 137 15.09 5.40 -2.62
CA THR A 137 14.63 5.56 -4.00
C THR A 137 13.83 6.87 -4.15
N PRO A 138 14.49 8.02 -4.30
CA PRO A 138 13.84 9.34 -4.24
C PRO A 138 12.75 9.57 -5.28
N TRP A 139 12.87 8.94 -6.44
CA TRP A 139 11.92 9.08 -7.56
C TRP A 139 10.63 8.26 -7.39
N LEU A 140 10.62 7.29 -6.45
CA LEU A 140 9.52 6.31 -6.36
C LEU A 140 8.18 6.94 -5.93
N ALA A 141 8.21 7.89 -4.99
CA ALA A 141 7.00 8.60 -4.56
C ALA A 141 6.41 9.44 -5.71
N ASP A 142 7.26 10.18 -6.42
CA ASP A 142 6.86 11.00 -7.57
C ASP A 142 6.33 10.14 -8.71
N HIS A 143 6.94 8.97 -8.97
CA HIS A 143 6.46 8.01 -9.95
C HIS A 143 5.05 7.52 -9.63
N LEU A 144 4.79 7.10 -8.39
CA LEU A 144 3.45 6.67 -7.96
C LEU A 144 2.43 7.80 -8.05
N LEU A 145 2.81 9.01 -7.66
CA LEU A 145 1.95 10.19 -7.77
C LEU A 145 1.62 10.48 -9.24
N GLY A 146 2.60 10.37 -10.15
CA GLY A 146 2.40 10.50 -11.58
C GLY A 146 1.43 9.47 -12.16
N GLU A 147 1.51 8.21 -11.74
CA GLU A 147 0.56 7.17 -12.15
C GLU A 147 -0.87 7.45 -11.62
N MET A 148 -0.98 7.95 -10.39
CA MET A 148 -2.28 8.35 -9.83
C MET A 148 -2.88 9.54 -10.59
N GLN A 149 -2.08 10.52 -10.98
CA GLN A 149 -2.50 11.66 -11.80
C GLN A 149 -2.91 11.21 -13.21
N ALA A 150 -2.12 10.34 -13.84
CA ALA A 150 -2.45 9.76 -15.13
C ALA A 150 -3.79 9.01 -15.09
N LEU A 151 -4.04 8.23 -14.04
CA LEU A 151 -5.34 7.57 -13.85
C LEU A 151 -6.47 8.60 -13.69
N ALA A 152 -6.26 9.63 -12.88
CA ALA A 152 -7.24 10.70 -12.68
C ALA A 152 -7.56 11.44 -13.99
N ASP A 153 -6.57 11.58 -14.87
CA ASP A 153 -6.72 12.23 -16.17
C ASP A 153 -7.61 11.45 -17.14
N THR A 154 -7.70 10.14 -16.99
CA THR A 154 -8.58 9.30 -17.78
C THR A 154 -10.03 9.26 -17.27
N LEU A 155 -10.29 9.81 -16.06
CA LEU A 155 -11.63 9.79 -15.47
C LEU A 155 -12.51 10.89 -16.07
N GLU A 156 -13.65 10.52 -16.63
CA GLU A 156 -14.68 11.44 -17.11
C GLU A 156 -15.57 11.89 -15.93
N PRO A 157 -15.70 13.21 -15.67
CA PRO A 157 -16.51 13.72 -14.55
C PRO A 157 -17.99 13.32 -14.61
N SER A 158 -18.55 13.16 -15.80
CA SER A 158 -19.95 12.75 -16.00
C SER A 158 -20.22 11.32 -15.57
N GLY A 159 -19.30 10.38 -15.84
CA GLY A 159 -19.43 8.98 -15.46
C GLY A 159 -19.31 8.73 -13.95
N LEU A 160 -18.55 9.57 -13.23
CA LEU A 160 -18.39 9.42 -11.78
C LEU A 160 -19.65 9.83 -10.99
N LEU A 161 -20.42 10.81 -11.46
CA LEU A 161 -21.60 11.32 -10.75
C LEU A 161 -22.88 10.56 -11.08
N GLU A 162 -23.04 10.10 -12.32
CA GLU A 162 -24.27 9.44 -12.78
C GLU A 162 -24.26 7.93 -12.50
N ASP A 163 -23.11 7.27 -12.67
CA ASP A 163 -22.98 5.81 -12.50
C ASP A 163 -22.29 5.38 -11.17
N GLY A 164 -21.58 6.28 -10.49
CA GLY A 164 -20.75 5.94 -9.34
C GLY A 164 -21.53 5.26 -8.21
N LEU A 165 -22.71 5.80 -7.85
CA LEU A 165 -23.58 5.22 -6.81
C LEU A 165 -24.19 3.88 -7.26
N GLY A 166 -24.54 3.75 -8.54
CA GLY A 166 -25.05 2.50 -9.11
C GLY A 166 -24.00 1.39 -9.09
N ARG A 167 -22.74 1.73 -9.39
CA ARG A 167 -21.61 0.79 -9.41
C ARG A 167 -21.18 0.38 -8.00
N ILE A 168 -21.18 1.31 -7.04
CA ILE A 168 -20.94 1.01 -5.63
C ILE A 168 -22.05 0.08 -5.11
N ALA A 169 -23.32 0.37 -5.42
CA ALA A 169 -24.46 -0.47 -5.05
C ALA A 169 -24.40 -1.86 -5.72
N GLY A 170 -23.93 -1.96 -6.96
CA GLY A 170 -23.68 -3.20 -7.67
C GLY A 170 -22.57 -4.02 -7.03
N ALA A 171 -21.44 -3.38 -6.71
CA ALA A 171 -20.32 -4.01 -6.00
C ALA A 171 -20.73 -4.50 -4.58
N VAL A 172 -21.57 -3.74 -3.86
CA VAL A 172 -22.16 -4.17 -2.57
C VAL A 172 -23.03 -5.43 -2.75
N ARG A 173 -23.77 -5.53 -3.86
CA ARG A 173 -24.59 -6.70 -4.19
C ARG A 173 -23.80 -7.89 -4.74
N GLY A 174 -22.49 -7.75 -4.93
CA GLY A 174 -21.63 -8.81 -5.45
C GLY A 174 -21.61 -8.91 -6.98
N GLU A 175 -22.09 -7.92 -7.69
CA GLU A 175 -22.19 -7.85 -9.17
C GLU A 175 -20.91 -7.31 -9.85
N GLY A 176 -19.77 -7.31 -9.16
CA GLY A 176 -18.48 -6.84 -9.66
C GLY A 176 -17.59 -6.23 -8.56
N SER A 177 -16.37 -5.84 -8.91
CA SER A 177 -15.47 -5.06 -8.04
C SER A 177 -15.44 -3.60 -8.51
N LEU A 178 -14.99 -2.67 -7.63
CA LEU A 178 -14.72 -1.29 -8.05
C LEU A 178 -13.66 -1.22 -9.19
N LEU A 179 -12.81 -2.24 -9.31
CA LEU A 179 -11.84 -2.37 -10.40
C LEU A 179 -12.51 -2.75 -11.75
N ASP A 180 -13.65 -3.43 -11.71
CA ASP A 180 -14.42 -3.74 -12.93
C ASP A 180 -15.10 -2.49 -13.52
N ALA A 181 -15.16 -1.40 -12.72
CA ALA A 181 -15.61 -0.09 -13.18
C ALA A 181 -14.57 0.65 -14.04
N ILE A 182 -13.32 0.18 -14.03
CA ILE A 182 -12.24 0.67 -14.89
C ILE A 182 -12.47 0.07 -16.28
N SER A 183 -12.95 0.91 -17.20
CA SER A 183 -13.51 0.44 -18.47
C SER A 183 -12.61 0.65 -19.69
N SER A 184 -11.60 1.55 -19.63
CA SER A 184 -10.73 1.78 -20.77
C SER A 184 -9.45 0.91 -20.73
N PRO A 185 -8.88 0.53 -21.90
CA PRO A 185 -7.59 -0.15 -21.94
C PRO A 185 -6.47 0.64 -21.26
N GLU A 186 -6.44 1.96 -21.44
CA GLU A 186 -5.48 2.87 -20.83
C GLU A 186 -5.56 2.85 -19.29
N GLN A 187 -6.76 2.88 -18.71
CA GLN A 187 -6.95 2.75 -17.27
C GLN A 187 -6.43 1.41 -16.75
N LYS A 188 -6.68 0.33 -17.48
CA LYS A 188 -6.17 -1.01 -17.11
C LYS A 188 -4.66 -1.07 -17.11
N GLU A 189 -4.00 -0.46 -18.10
CA GLU A 189 -2.53 -0.40 -18.16
C GLU A 189 -1.95 0.36 -16.97
N ILE A 190 -2.52 1.51 -16.60
CA ILE A 190 -2.08 2.28 -15.43
C ILE A 190 -2.24 1.46 -14.14
N VAL A 191 -3.41 0.84 -13.96
CA VAL A 191 -3.68 -0.01 -12.79
C VAL A 191 -2.74 -1.22 -12.75
N ASP A 192 -2.40 -1.83 -13.87
CA ASP A 192 -1.47 -2.94 -13.94
C ASP A 192 -0.05 -2.52 -13.59
N ARG A 193 0.41 -1.31 -14.01
CA ARG A 193 1.71 -0.74 -13.59
C ARG A 193 1.75 -0.50 -12.08
N VAL A 194 0.76 0.21 -11.54
CA VAL A 194 0.67 0.46 -10.08
C VAL A 194 0.61 -0.87 -9.31
N THR A 195 -0.13 -1.85 -9.81
CA THR A 195 -0.22 -3.18 -9.20
C THR A 195 1.13 -3.91 -9.20
N GLY A 196 1.91 -3.80 -10.27
CA GLY A 196 3.28 -4.35 -10.33
C GLY A 196 4.18 -3.75 -9.26
N VAL A 197 4.18 -2.42 -9.15
CA VAL A 197 4.95 -1.69 -8.12
C VAL A 197 4.51 -2.09 -6.71
N MET A 198 3.22 -2.09 -6.42
CA MET A 198 2.71 -2.48 -5.09
C MET A 198 3.05 -3.93 -4.74
N SER A 199 2.98 -4.84 -5.73
CA SER A 199 3.38 -6.24 -5.52
C SER A 199 4.87 -6.38 -5.21
N LEU A 200 5.71 -5.60 -5.88
CA LEU A 200 7.15 -5.53 -5.61
C LEU A 200 7.42 -5.03 -4.18
N LEU A 201 6.83 -3.89 -3.80
CA LEU A 201 7.06 -3.27 -2.49
C LEU A 201 6.69 -4.20 -1.34
N GLU A 202 5.49 -4.76 -1.39
CA GLU A 202 4.99 -5.69 -0.37
C GLU A 202 5.74 -7.02 -0.39
N GLY A 203 6.05 -7.54 -1.57
CA GLY A 203 6.80 -8.77 -1.72
C GLY A 203 8.22 -8.65 -1.17
N HIS A 204 8.87 -7.51 -1.40
CA HIS A 204 10.19 -7.22 -0.84
C HIS A 204 10.14 -7.11 0.69
N ALA A 205 9.14 -6.39 1.25
CA ALA A 205 8.95 -6.31 2.69
C ALA A 205 8.74 -7.71 3.32
N ASP A 206 7.96 -8.57 2.66
CA ASP A 206 7.72 -9.94 3.12
C ASP A 206 9.02 -10.79 3.12
N VAL A 207 9.86 -10.62 2.10
CA VAL A 207 11.16 -11.31 2.02
C VAL A 207 12.14 -10.79 3.08
N VAL A 208 12.20 -9.48 3.31
CA VAL A 208 13.05 -8.89 4.34
C VAL A 208 12.66 -9.39 5.74
N MET A 209 11.36 -9.41 6.06
CA MET A 209 10.87 -9.91 7.35
C MET A 209 11.27 -11.37 7.61
N ASP A 210 11.26 -12.21 6.57
CA ASP A 210 11.69 -13.61 6.68
C ASP A 210 13.23 -13.72 6.72
N GLY A 211 13.92 -12.90 5.93
CA GLY A 211 15.37 -12.95 5.74
C GLY A 211 16.18 -12.44 6.94
N VAL A 212 15.65 -11.47 7.70
CA VAL A 212 16.26 -11.03 8.97
C VAL A 212 16.29 -12.17 10.00
N GLY A 213 15.35 -13.09 9.88
CA GLY A 213 15.46 -14.45 10.35
C GLY A 213 15.24 -14.71 11.84
N PRO A 214 15.29 -16.00 12.22
CA PRO A 214 14.98 -16.46 13.57
C PRO A 214 16.04 -16.09 14.62
N GLU A 215 17.25 -15.71 14.21
CA GLU A 215 18.28 -15.21 15.14
C GLU A 215 17.89 -13.87 15.76
N VAL A 216 17.10 -13.07 15.03
CA VAL A 216 16.62 -11.75 15.48
C VAL A 216 15.22 -11.83 16.06
N ILE A 217 14.35 -12.67 15.49
CA ILE A 217 12.98 -12.91 15.95
C ILE A 217 12.78 -14.43 16.13
N PRO A 218 13.09 -14.99 17.28
CA PRO A 218 13.00 -16.44 17.52
C PRO A 218 11.62 -17.02 17.22
N SER A 219 10.55 -16.26 17.45
CA SER A 219 9.17 -16.72 17.25
C SER A 219 8.59 -16.40 15.87
N VAL A 220 9.38 -15.92 14.88
CA VAL A 220 8.91 -15.45 13.55
C VAL A 220 8.01 -16.46 12.84
N ALA A 221 8.37 -17.74 12.81
CA ALA A 221 7.58 -18.78 12.16
C ALA A 221 6.21 -18.98 12.83
N SER A 222 6.13 -18.84 14.15
CA SER A 222 4.88 -18.89 14.91
C SER A 222 4.00 -17.68 14.64
N ILE A 223 4.60 -16.47 14.68
CA ILE A 223 3.92 -15.21 14.37
C ILE A 223 3.30 -15.29 12.97
N ARG A 224 4.09 -15.64 11.96
CA ARG A 224 3.63 -15.72 10.56
C ARG A 224 2.48 -16.73 10.39
N ARG A 225 2.57 -17.91 10.98
CA ARG A 225 1.51 -18.93 10.93
C ARG A 225 0.21 -18.42 11.55
N LYS A 226 0.28 -17.85 12.76
CA LYS A 226 -0.88 -17.33 13.48
C LYS A 226 -1.49 -16.12 12.77
N PHE A 227 -0.67 -15.21 12.29
CA PHE A 227 -1.10 -14.04 11.54
C PHE A 227 -1.79 -14.42 10.21
N ASN A 228 -1.24 -15.37 9.46
CA ASN A 228 -1.87 -15.89 8.25
C ASN A 228 -3.21 -16.61 8.52
N LYS A 229 -3.31 -17.36 9.64
CA LYS A 229 -4.57 -17.97 10.07
C LYS A 229 -5.63 -16.91 10.39
N ARG A 230 -5.25 -15.86 11.13
CA ARG A 230 -6.12 -14.71 11.43
C ARG A 230 -6.65 -14.06 10.16
N ARG A 231 -5.78 -13.80 9.17
CA ARG A 231 -6.17 -13.22 7.87
C ARG A 231 -7.21 -14.06 7.12
N LYS A 232 -7.16 -15.39 7.24
CA LYS A 232 -8.13 -16.30 6.61
C LYS A 232 -9.45 -16.38 7.37
N GLY A 233 -9.46 -16.13 8.67
CA GLY A 233 -10.62 -16.26 9.57
C GLY A 233 -11.48 -15.01 9.72
N ALA A 234 -11.31 -14.01 8.88
CA ALA A 234 -12.06 -12.75 8.97
C ALA A 234 -13.58 -12.93 8.90
N GLY A 235 -14.31 -12.17 9.71
CA GLY A 235 -15.78 -12.21 9.80
C GLY A 235 -16.50 -11.86 8.49
N SER A 236 -17.81 -12.10 8.43
CA SER A 236 -18.62 -11.88 7.23
C SER A 236 -18.57 -10.43 6.72
N LEU A 237 -18.66 -9.45 7.61
CA LEU A 237 -18.56 -8.02 7.26
C LEU A 237 -17.18 -7.64 6.73
N ASP A 238 -16.13 -8.15 7.35
CA ASP A 238 -14.74 -7.95 6.89
C ASP A 238 -14.53 -8.57 5.50
N ARG A 239 -15.14 -9.72 5.23
CA ARG A 239 -15.14 -10.37 3.91
C ARG A 239 -15.84 -9.54 2.84
N VAL A 240 -17.02 -9.00 3.15
CA VAL A 240 -17.77 -8.13 2.22
C VAL A 240 -16.97 -6.86 1.90
N LEU A 241 -16.41 -6.19 2.91
CA LEU A 241 -15.60 -4.99 2.72
C LEU A 241 -14.30 -5.27 1.98
N ARG A 242 -13.62 -6.40 2.24
CA ARG A 242 -12.46 -6.82 1.46
C ARG A 242 -12.80 -7.03 -0.01
N ARG A 243 -13.93 -7.68 -0.28
CA ARG A 243 -14.41 -7.91 -1.63
C ARG A 243 -14.75 -6.60 -2.35
N LEU A 244 -15.46 -5.69 -1.65
CA LEU A 244 -15.79 -4.36 -2.14
C LEU A 244 -14.56 -3.53 -2.52
N LEU A 245 -13.52 -3.60 -1.68
CA LEU A 245 -12.27 -2.86 -1.86
C LEU A 245 -11.26 -3.60 -2.76
N GLY A 246 -11.62 -4.77 -3.32
CA GLY A 246 -10.72 -5.61 -4.12
C GLY A 246 -9.52 -6.17 -3.32
N LEU A 247 -9.60 -6.18 -1.97
CA LEU A 247 -8.48 -6.57 -1.10
C LEU A 247 -8.12 -8.04 -1.23
N ASP A 248 -9.06 -8.92 -1.62
CA ASP A 248 -8.78 -10.34 -1.83
C ASP A 248 -7.90 -10.56 -3.07
N ALA A 249 -8.12 -9.79 -4.14
CA ALA A 249 -7.23 -9.78 -5.31
C ALA A 249 -5.84 -9.22 -4.97
N LYS A 250 -5.77 -8.13 -4.17
CA LYS A 250 -4.50 -7.58 -3.65
C LYS A 250 -3.71 -8.60 -2.83
N MET A 251 -4.37 -9.40 -2.00
CA MET A 251 -3.71 -10.42 -1.19
C MET A 251 -3.09 -11.56 -2.01
N ALA A 252 -3.65 -11.89 -3.19
CA ALA A 252 -3.01 -12.80 -4.14
C ALA A 252 -1.76 -12.15 -4.75
N GLN A 253 -1.86 -10.90 -5.18
CA GLN A 253 -0.77 -10.12 -5.76
C GLN A 253 0.44 -9.97 -4.82
N TYR A 254 0.22 -9.77 -3.52
CA TYR A 254 1.31 -9.70 -2.52
C TYR A 254 2.08 -11.02 -2.40
N ARG A 255 1.40 -12.17 -2.51
CA ARG A 255 2.07 -13.48 -2.54
C ARG A 255 2.92 -13.66 -3.79
N ASP A 256 2.41 -13.20 -4.93
CA ASP A 256 3.12 -13.26 -6.20
C ASP A 256 4.36 -12.36 -6.17
N GLY A 257 4.26 -11.17 -5.56
CA GLY A 257 5.39 -10.28 -5.33
C GLY A 257 6.49 -10.90 -4.47
N ALA A 258 6.15 -11.58 -3.38
CA ALA A 258 7.14 -12.27 -2.55
C ALA A 258 7.80 -13.45 -3.29
N VAL A 259 7.05 -14.16 -4.12
CA VAL A 259 7.61 -15.23 -4.99
C VAL A 259 8.56 -14.64 -6.03
N PHE A 260 8.18 -13.53 -6.65
CA PHE A 260 9.03 -12.80 -7.58
C PHE A 260 10.36 -12.41 -6.94
N VAL A 261 10.32 -11.68 -5.83
CA VAL A 261 11.53 -11.21 -5.14
C VAL A 261 12.41 -12.38 -4.72
N ARG A 262 11.86 -13.44 -4.10
CA ARG A 262 12.65 -14.62 -3.72
C ARG A 262 13.33 -15.26 -4.92
N ARG A 263 12.61 -15.48 -6.02
CA ARG A 263 13.19 -16.10 -7.22
C ARG A 263 14.28 -15.27 -7.86
N VAL A 264 14.14 -13.95 -7.90
CA VAL A 264 15.20 -13.06 -8.41
C VAL A 264 16.39 -13.09 -7.48
N VAL A 265 16.20 -12.94 -6.17
CA VAL A 265 17.28 -12.96 -5.17
C VAL A 265 17.99 -14.32 -5.14
N ASP A 266 17.26 -15.43 -5.19
CA ASP A 266 17.82 -16.78 -5.24
C ASP A 266 18.70 -17.01 -6.49
N ARG A 267 18.37 -16.34 -7.60
CA ARG A 267 19.02 -16.55 -8.89
C ARG A 267 20.16 -15.56 -9.17
N ALA A 268 20.00 -14.30 -8.77
CA ALA A 268 20.95 -13.22 -9.07
C ALA A 268 21.58 -12.60 -7.82
N GLY A 269 21.02 -12.84 -6.64
CA GLY A 269 21.46 -12.20 -5.40
C GLY A 269 20.73 -10.88 -5.13
N MET A 270 20.83 -10.40 -3.88
CA MET A 270 20.18 -9.15 -3.44
C MET A 270 20.80 -7.92 -4.12
N ALA A 271 22.10 -7.93 -4.35
CA ALA A 271 22.80 -6.80 -4.99
C ALA A 271 22.29 -6.54 -6.42
N ASP A 272 22.15 -7.59 -7.23
CA ASP A 272 21.61 -7.48 -8.59
C ASP A 272 20.10 -7.18 -8.56
N PHE A 273 19.34 -7.77 -7.61
CA PHE A 273 17.93 -7.41 -7.41
C PHE A 273 17.76 -5.91 -7.20
N ASN A 274 18.68 -5.25 -6.50
CA ASN A 274 18.60 -3.82 -6.21
C ASN A 274 18.63 -2.92 -7.47
N ALA A 275 18.98 -3.44 -8.65
CA ALA A 275 18.78 -2.72 -9.91
C ALA A 275 17.33 -2.25 -10.11
N VAL A 276 16.35 -2.90 -9.45
CA VAL A 276 14.94 -2.50 -9.48
C VAL A 276 14.70 -1.09 -8.93
N TRP A 277 15.58 -0.60 -8.05
CA TRP A 277 15.46 0.69 -7.38
C TRP A 277 16.20 1.84 -8.09
N GLU A 278 16.99 1.53 -9.13
CA GLU A 278 17.82 2.53 -9.80
C GLU A 278 17.01 3.52 -10.65
N ARG A 279 15.99 3.02 -11.36
CA ARG A 279 15.15 3.82 -12.27
C ARG A 279 13.79 3.16 -12.51
N SER A 280 12.80 3.95 -12.92
CA SER A 280 11.41 3.50 -13.10
C SER A 280 11.26 2.41 -14.17
N GLU A 281 12.11 2.43 -15.20
CA GLU A 281 12.12 1.43 -16.28
C GLU A 281 12.50 0.03 -15.79
N ASN A 282 13.19 -0.07 -14.65
CA ASN A 282 13.55 -1.34 -14.03
C ASN A 282 12.42 -1.94 -13.18
N LEU A 283 11.35 -1.19 -12.90
CA LEU A 283 10.21 -1.73 -12.20
C LEU A 283 9.60 -2.91 -12.97
N PRO A 284 9.19 -3.98 -12.27
CA PRO A 284 8.56 -5.10 -12.93
C PRO A 284 7.13 -4.76 -13.34
N SER A 285 6.76 -5.15 -14.55
CA SER A 285 5.37 -5.20 -14.97
C SER A 285 4.62 -6.31 -14.20
N LYS A 286 3.29 -6.24 -14.19
CA LYS A 286 2.45 -7.31 -13.62
C LYS A 286 2.73 -8.68 -14.26
N ALA A 287 3.06 -8.73 -15.54
CA ALA A 287 3.44 -9.97 -16.22
C ALA A 287 4.76 -10.52 -15.72
N GLU A 288 5.76 -9.66 -15.49
CA GLU A 288 7.06 -10.03 -14.98
C GLU A 288 7.02 -10.44 -13.48
N ILE A 289 6.10 -9.92 -12.70
CA ILE A 289 5.83 -10.45 -11.34
C ILE A 289 5.48 -11.94 -11.41
N ALA A 290 4.73 -12.36 -12.42
CA ALA A 290 4.40 -13.78 -12.63
C ALA A 290 5.55 -14.57 -13.29
N ASP A 291 6.39 -13.91 -14.07
CA ASP A 291 7.57 -14.47 -14.73
C ASP A 291 8.87 -13.73 -14.38
N PRO A 292 9.50 -14.02 -13.23
CA PRO A 292 10.73 -13.39 -12.80
C PRO A 292 11.89 -13.56 -13.79
N GLY A 293 11.86 -14.61 -14.63
CA GLY A 293 12.88 -14.84 -15.65
C GLY A 293 12.86 -13.78 -16.75
N ALA A 294 11.67 -13.32 -17.14
CA ALA A 294 11.51 -12.24 -18.10
C ALA A 294 12.11 -10.92 -17.57
N TRP A 295 11.84 -10.59 -16.28
CA TRP A 295 12.44 -9.41 -15.64
C TRP A 295 13.97 -9.48 -15.59
N ILE A 296 14.55 -10.61 -15.14
CA ILE A 296 16.00 -10.83 -15.10
C ILE A 296 16.61 -10.60 -16.48
N SER A 297 16.03 -11.19 -17.53
CA SER A 297 16.55 -11.05 -18.90
C SER A 297 16.46 -9.63 -19.46
N ARG A 298 15.54 -8.79 -18.94
CA ARG A 298 15.38 -7.41 -19.40
C ARG A 298 16.25 -6.43 -18.63
N VAL A 299 16.49 -6.69 -17.34
CA VAL A 299 17.09 -5.69 -16.44
C VAL A 299 18.55 -6.03 -16.12
N LEU A 300 18.85 -7.31 -15.97
CA LEU A 300 20.20 -7.81 -15.63
C LEU A 300 20.91 -8.39 -16.86
#